data_4a4f48a36dd715d69009dc681245d0db
#
_entry.id   4a4f48a36dd715d69009dc681245d0db
#
_cell.length_a   1.000
_cell.length_b   1.000
_cell.length_c   1.000
_cell.angle_alpha   90.00
_cell.angle_beta   90.00
_cell.angle_gamma   90.00
#
_symmetry.space_group_name_H-M   'P 1'
#
loop_
_entity.id
_entity.type
_entity.pdbx_description
1 polymer ?
#
loop_
_entity_poly.entity_id
_entity_poly.type
_entity_poly.pdbx_seq_one_letter_code
_entity_poly.pdbx_strand_id
1 'polypeptide(L)'
;MLKIFICDDEKPILRHITEQVKKQILINEYDMEVECSCESPVVLLETLRKIRERGNIYLLDVELKHPEYDGFLLGKEIRNTDPQGIIIYITSFRNLAFKTFSYHIEAFDYIVKDADKMDLSVAECLKAVTERLSEESGDNFSLLYLPEWRRHTSYPSGRHFVF
;
A
#
# COMPACT_ATOMS: atom_id res chain seq x y z
N MET A 1 -11.80 -5.09 -9.62
CA MET A 1 -10.40 -5.57 -9.57
C MET A 1 -9.50 -4.45 -9.06
N LEU A 2 -8.81 -4.69 -7.97
CA LEU A 2 -7.87 -3.73 -7.40
C LEU A 2 -6.59 -3.64 -8.23
N LYS A 3 -6.12 -2.44 -8.45
CA LYS A 3 -4.87 -2.18 -9.17
C LYS A 3 -3.71 -2.06 -8.18
N ILE A 4 -2.61 -2.69 -8.51
CA ILE A 4 -1.38 -2.63 -7.71
C ILE A 4 -0.32 -1.88 -8.49
N PHE A 5 0.27 -0.88 -7.86
CA PHE A 5 1.38 -0.08 -8.37
C PHE A 5 2.63 -0.40 -7.56
N ILE A 6 3.72 -0.69 -8.24
CA ILE A 6 5.00 -1.02 -7.60
C ILE A 6 6.07 -0.09 -8.15
N CYS A 7 6.81 0.57 -7.27
CA CYS A 7 7.91 1.45 -7.65
C CYS A 7 9.15 1.20 -6.80
N ASP A 8 10.22 0.81 -7.46
CA ASP A 8 11.54 0.60 -6.85
C ASP A 8 12.60 0.85 -7.91
N ASP A 9 13.61 1.64 -7.61
CA ASP A 9 14.67 1.99 -8.57
C ASP A 9 15.72 0.88 -8.78
N GLU A 10 15.70 -0.16 -7.96
CA GLU A 10 16.57 -1.33 -8.09
C GLU A 10 15.85 -2.43 -8.89
N LYS A 11 16.22 -2.59 -10.17
CA LYS A 11 15.60 -3.56 -11.09
C LYS A 11 15.46 -4.97 -10.54
N PRO A 12 16.50 -5.58 -9.93
CA PRO A 12 16.37 -6.95 -9.41
C PRO A 12 15.34 -7.06 -8.30
N ILE A 13 15.27 -6.06 -7.43
CA ILE A 13 14.31 -6.01 -6.31
C ILE A 13 12.90 -5.76 -6.85
N LEU A 14 12.74 -4.81 -7.76
CA LEU A 14 11.47 -4.54 -8.41
C LEU A 14 10.90 -5.79 -9.07
N ARG A 15 11.73 -6.51 -9.81
CA ARG A 15 11.33 -7.78 -10.46
C ARG A 15 10.90 -8.81 -9.43
N HIS A 16 11.69 -8.96 -8.38
CA HIS A 16 11.41 -9.95 -7.33
C HIS A 16 10.10 -9.65 -6.61
N ILE A 17 9.89 -8.40 -6.19
CA ILE A 17 8.63 -7.98 -5.55
C ILE A 17 7.44 -8.22 -6.48
N THR A 18 7.57 -7.82 -7.73
CA THR A 18 6.51 -7.98 -8.74
C THR A 18 6.14 -9.44 -8.94
N GLU A 19 7.13 -10.32 -9.05
CA GLU A 19 6.92 -11.76 -9.17
C GLU A 19 6.23 -12.34 -7.91
N GLN A 20 6.65 -11.94 -6.73
CA GLN A 20 6.02 -12.39 -5.48
C GLN A 20 4.57 -11.92 -5.37
N VAL A 21 4.29 -10.68 -5.71
CA VAL A 21 2.93 -10.15 -5.72
C VAL A 21 2.04 -10.95 -6.69
N LYS A 22 2.49 -11.15 -7.92
CA LYS A 22 1.75 -11.92 -8.93
C LYS A 22 1.51 -13.36 -8.49
N LYS A 23 2.50 -13.97 -7.84
CA LYS A 23 2.39 -15.33 -7.30
C LYS A 23 1.32 -15.40 -6.20
N GLN A 24 1.30 -14.46 -5.29
CA GLN A 24 0.30 -14.41 -4.22
C GLN A 24 -1.11 -14.17 -4.76
N ILE A 25 -1.25 -13.30 -5.75
CA ILE A 25 -2.53 -13.07 -6.43
C ILE A 25 -3.06 -14.38 -7.03
N LEU A 26 -2.19 -15.13 -7.72
CA LEU A 26 -2.56 -16.39 -8.38
C LEU A 26 -2.92 -17.48 -7.37
N ILE A 27 -2.09 -17.67 -6.35
CA ILE A 27 -2.28 -18.76 -5.35
C ILE A 27 -3.55 -18.52 -4.52
N ASN A 28 -3.81 -17.30 -4.13
CA ASN A 28 -4.93 -16.96 -3.25
C ASN A 28 -6.17 -16.48 -4.01
N GLU A 29 -6.12 -16.46 -5.33
CA GLU A 29 -7.22 -16.01 -6.19
C GLU A 29 -7.73 -14.61 -5.82
N TYR A 30 -6.81 -13.69 -5.49
CA TYR A 30 -7.18 -12.32 -5.16
C TYR A 30 -7.70 -11.58 -6.40
N ASP A 31 -8.75 -10.78 -6.22
CA ASP A 31 -9.29 -9.90 -7.28
C ASP A 31 -8.43 -8.64 -7.41
N MET A 32 -7.20 -8.85 -7.84
CA MET A 32 -6.16 -7.84 -7.95
C MET A 32 -5.33 -8.05 -9.21
N GLU A 33 -4.77 -6.97 -9.75
CA GLU A 33 -3.80 -7.05 -10.84
C GLU A 33 -2.68 -6.02 -10.68
N VAL A 34 -1.50 -6.34 -11.16
CA VAL A 34 -0.39 -5.38 -11.22
C VAL A 34 -0.59 -4.49 -12.44
N GLU A 35 -0.96 -3.24 -12.20
CA GLU A 35 -1.16 -2.24 -13.25
C GLU A 35 0.15 -1.61 -13.68
N CYS A 36 1.05 -1.36 -12.74
CA CYS A 36 2.31 -0.68 -13.00
C CYS A 36 3.41 -1.26 -12.11
N SER A 37 4.52 -1.63 -12.73
CA SER A 37 5.75 -1.99 -12.03
C SER A 37 6.87 -1.21 -12.71
N CYS A 38 7.41 -0.22 -12.03
CA CYS A 38 8.32 0.76 -12.64
C CYS A 38 9.43 1.21 -11.70
N GLU A 39 10.50 1.71 -12.30
CA GLU A 39 11.63 2.28 -11.57
C GLU A 39 11.44 3.77 -11.30
N SER A 40 10.63 4.44 -12.08
CA SER A 40 10.44 5.90 -12.03
C SER A 40 9.15 6.29 -11.33
N PRO A 41 9.21 7.16 -10.32
CA PRO A 41 8.03 7.70 -9.69
C PRO A 41 7.14 8.51 -10.65
N VAL A 42 7.74 9.14 -11.66
CA VAL A 42 7.00 9.90 -12.67
C VAL A 42 6.13 8.96 -13.52
N VAL A 43 6.66 7.81 -13.91
CA VAL A 43 5.90 6.80 -14.68
C VAL A 43 4.71 6.29 -13.86
N LEU A 44 4.90 6.04 -12.56
CA LEU A 44 3.81 5.63 -11.69
C LEU A 44 2.70 6.69 -11.64
N LEU A 45 3.07 7.94 -11.41
CA LEU A 45 2.10 9.04 -11.32
C LEU A 45 1.36 9.27 -12.65
N GLU A 46 2.04 9.19 -13.78
CA GLU A 46 1.42 9.28 -15.10
C GLU A 46 0.42 8.16 -15.32
N THR A 47 0.78 6.94 -14.96
CA THR A 47 -0.11 5.77 -15.08
C THR A 47 -1.34 5.93 -14.18
N LEU A 48 -1.13 6.38 -12.95
CA LEU A 48 -2.22 6.62 -12.00
C LEU A 48 -3.21 7.67 -12.50
N ARG A 49 -2.73 8.74 -13.11
CA ARG A 49 -3.58 9.81 -13.65
C ARG A 49 -4.47 9.34 -14.81
N LYS A 50 -4.07 8.30 -15.54
CA LYS A 50 -4.82 7.77 -16.68
C LYS A 50 -5.95 6.84 -16.30
N ILE A 51 -5.94 6.28 -15.10
CA ILE A 51 -6.98 5.36 -14.63
C ILE A 51 -8.01 6.09 -13.77
N ARG A 52 -9.22 5.56 -13.72
CA ARG A 52 -10.32 6.13 -12.92
C ARG A 52 -10.49 5.47 -11.57
N GLU A 53 -10.09 4.22 -11.47
CA GLU A 53 -10.18 3.43 -10.24
C GLU A 53 -9.41 4.09 -9.11
N ARG A 54 -9.99 4.10 -7.94
CA ARG A 54 -9.39 4.65 -6.71
C ARG A 54 -9.42 3.60 -5.59
N GLY A 55 -8.67 3.83 -4.55
CA GLY A 55 -8.46 2.83 -3.50
C GLY A 55 -7.45 1.75 -3.90
N ASN A 56 -6.53 2.09 -4.77
CA ASN A 56 -5.51 1.17 -5.28
C ASN A 56 -4.44 0.84 -4.23
N ILE A 57 -3.63 -0.16 -4.51
CA ILE A 57 -2.54 -0.61 -3.64
C ILE A 57 -1.21 -0.13 -4.22
N TYR A 58 -0.36 0.44 -3.37
CA TYR A 58 0.93 1.00 -3.76
C TYR A 58 2.04 0.39 -2.91
N LEU A 59 2.97 -0.30 -3.56
CA LEU A 59 4.19 -0.82 -2.95
C LEU A 59 5.35 0.06 -3.37
N LEU A 60 5.90 0.82 -2.45
CA LEU A 60 6.86 1.88 -2.74
C LEU A 60 8.16 1.68 -1.99
N ASP A 61 9.30 1.82 -2.69
CA ASP A 61 10.58 2.02 -2.02
C ASP A 61 10.67 3.46 -1.50
N VAL A 62 11.26 3.62 -0.33
CA VAL A 62 11.53 4.94 0.25
C VAL A 62 12.67 5.65 -0.49
N GLU A 63 13.75 4.92 -0.79
CA GLU A 63 14.91 5.47 -1.49
C GLU A 63 14.81 5.33 -3.00
N LEU A 64 14.09 6.24 -3.60
CA LEU A 64 14.08 6.38 -5.05
C LEU A 64 15.17 7.38 -5.45
N LYS A 65 16.13 6.95 -6.26
CA LYS A 65 17.21 7.81 -6.77
C LYS A 65 16.66 8.74 -7.87
N HIS A 66 15.85 9.71 -7.45
CA HIS A 66 15.23 10.66 -8.35
C HIS A 66 15.43 12.07 -7.83
N PRO A 67 15.70 13.08 -8.69
CA PRO A 67 16.00 14.43 -8.23
C PRO A 67 14.82 15.12 -7.52
N GLU A 68 13.59 14.75 -7.83
CA GLU A 68 12.39 15.42 -7.29
C GLU A 68 11.60 14.56 -6.30
N TYR A 69 11.72 13.23 -6.36
CA TYR A 69 10.90 12.31 -5.56
C TYR A 69 11.74 11.32 -4.78
N ASP A 70 11.53 11.23 -3.48
CA ASP A 70 11.74 10.02 -2.71
C ASP A 70 10.39 9.28 -2.55
N GLY A 71 10.39 8.16 -1.86
CA GLY A 71 9.16 7.39 -1.65
C GLY A 71 8.12 8.14 -0.83
N PHE A 72 8.52 9.03 0.09
CA PHE A 72 7.59 9.80 0.89
C PHE A 72 6.91 10.90 0.09
N LEU A 73 7.65 11.64 -0.74
CA LEU A 73 7.07 12.63 -1.63
C LEU A 73 6.16 11.98 -2.67
N LEU A 74 6.55 10.82 -3.19
CA LEU A 74 5.71 10.03 -4.07
C LEU A 74 4.41 9.61 -3.36
N GLY A 75 4.50 9.13 -2.14
CA GLY A 75 3.34 8.77 -1.32
C GLY A 75 2.40 9.94 -1.08
N LYS A 76 2.95 11.13 -0.85
CA LYS A 76 2.17 12.36 -0.70
C LYS A 76 1.39 12.69 -1.97
N GLU A 77 2.03 12.60 -3.13
CA GLU A 77 1.36 12.85 -4.43
C GLU A 77 0.29 11.78 -4.71
N ILE A 78 0.57 10.53 -4.39
CA ILE A 78 -0.43 9.45 -4.49
C ILE A 78 -1.62 9.77 -3.59
N ARG A 79 -1.38 10.18 -2.35
CA ARG A 79 -2.45 10.51 -1.40
C ARG A 79 -3.34 11.64 -1.89
N ASN A 80 -2.78 12.61 -2.60
CA ASN A 80 -3.55 13.70 -3.21
C ASN A 80 -4.42 13.20 -4.38
N THR A 81 -3.95 12.24 -5.14
CA THR A 81 -4.66 11.69 -6.32
C THR A 81 -5.63 10.58 -5.94
N ASP A 82 -5.24 9.74 -5.00
CA ASP A 82 -6.01 8.58 -4.51
C ASP A 82 -6.04 8.61 -2.97
N PRO A 83 -6.92 9.42 -2.37
CA PRO A 83 -6.97 9.58 -0.91
C PRO A 83 -7.24 8.28 -0.15
N GLN A 84 -7.91 7.31 -0.77
CA GLN A 84 -8.23 6.01 -0.17
C GLN A 84 -7.22 4.93 -0.55
N GLY A 85 -6.18 5.27 -1.27
CA GLY A 85 -5.11 4.35 -1.65
C GLY A 85 -4.44 3.70 -0.44
N ILE A 86 -4.06 2.45 -0.59
CA ILE A 86 -3.36 1.69 0.44
C ILE A 86 -1.87 1.74 0.12
N ILE A 87 -1.11 2.47 0.92
CA ILE A 87 0.32 2.67 0.71
C ILE A 87 1.12 1.76 1.64
N ILE A 88 2.01 0.99 1.05
CA ILE A 88 2.91 0.06 1.73
C ILE A 88 4.33 0.41 1.30
N TYR A 89 5.19 0.68 2.27
CA TYR A 89 6.60 0.93 2.00
C TYR A 89 7.42 -0.35 2.13
N ILE A 90 8.24 -0.62 1.13
CA ILE A 90 9.21 -1.72 1.13
C ILE A 90 10.59 -1.10 0.99
N THR A 91 11.41 -1.14 2.03
CA THR A 91 12.67 -0.42 2.08
C THR A 91 13.73 -1.13 2.91
N SER A 92 15.01 -0.83 2.63
CA SER A 92 16.14 -1.33 3.42
C SER A 92 16.27 -0.63 4.78
N PHE A 93 15.60 0.49 5.00
CA PHE A 93 15.74 1.32 6.20
C PHE A 93 14.67 1.00 7.24
N ARG A 94 15.11 0.54 8.41
CA ARG A 94 14.21 0.14 9.50
C ARG A 94 13.58 1.32 10.26
N ASN A 95 14.20 2.49 10.24
CA ASN A 95 13.88 3.60 11.14
C ASN A 95 13.21 4.80 10.48
N LEU A 96 12.60 4.62 9.30
CA LEU A 96 11.99 5.73 8.57
C LEU A 96 10.45 5.79 8.65
N ALA A 97 9.83 4.85 9.35
CA ALA A 97 8.37 4.80 9.47
C ALA A 97 7.76 6.09 10.03
N PHE A 98 8.46 6.76 10.96
CA PHE A 98 7.99 8.02 11.55
C PHE A 98 7.85 9.17 10.54
N LYS A 99 8.58 9.13 9.43
CA LYS A 99 8.48 10.15 8.38
C LYS A 99 7.12 10.12 7.67
N THR A 100 6.41 8.99 7.69
CA THR A 100 5.07 8.91 7.12
C THR A 100 4.10 9.85 7.84
N PHE A 101 4.30 10.08 9.13
CA PHE A 101 3.51 11.05 9.90
C PHE A 101 3.76 12.48 9.45
N SER A 102 5.03 12.85 9.24
CA SER A 102 5.41 14.20 8.82
C SER A 102 4.84 14.57 7.45
N TYR A 103 4.66 13.58 6.57
CA TYR A 103 4.10 13.78 5.23
C TYR A 103 2.59 13.53 5.15
N HIS A 104 1.95 13.14 6.24
CA HIS A 104 0.52 12.79 6.30
C HIS A 104 0.11 11.70 5.29
N ILE A 105 0.96 10.70 5.12
CA ILE A 105 0.78 9.65 4.12
C ILE A 105 -0.16 8.55 4.60
N GLU A 106 -0.15 8.23 5.89
CA GLU A 106 -0.94 7.14 6.47
C GLU A 106 -0.63 5.79 5.80
N ALA A 107 0.61 5.34 5.93
CA ALA A 107 1.01 4.06 5.37
C ALA A 107 0.29 2.90 6.08
N PHE A 108 -0.18 1.95 5.28
CA PHE A 108 -0.82 0.74 5.80
C PHE A 108 0.19 -0.18 6.47
N ASP A 109 1.36 -0.32 5.88
CA ASP A 109 2.42 -1.18 6.40
C ASP A 109 3.80 -0.69 5.96
N TYR A 110 4.82 -1.19 6.63
CA TYR A 110 6.20 -0.86 6.39
C TYR A 110 7.04 -2.14 6.44
N ILE A 111 7.45 -2.61 5.27
CA ILE A 111 8.20 -3.85 5.11
C ILE A 111 9.67 -3.55 4.93
N VAL A 112 10.52 -4.19 5.74
CA VAL A 112 11.97 -4.10 5.60
C VAL A 112 12.44 -5.10 4.55
N LYS A 113 13.29 -4.66 3.64
CA LYS A 113 13.96 -5.51 2.64
C LYS A 113 14.97 -6.43 3.33
N ASP A 114 14.48 -7.53 3.84
CA ASP A 114 15.28 -8.61 4.41
C ASP A 114 15.12 -9.81 3.47
N ALA A 115 16.21 -10.26 2.87
CA ALA A 115 16.20 -11.33 1.88
C ALA A 115 15.48 -12.60 2.35
N ASP A 116 15.58 -12.90 3.66
CA ASP A 116 14.98 -14.12 4.23
C ASP A 116 13.48 -13.98 4.58
N LYS A 117 13.01 -12.75 4.80
CA LYS A 117 11.67 -12.48 5.34
C LYS A 117 10.75 -11.70 4.41
N MET A 118 11.29 -11.05 3.40
CA MET A 118 10.54 -10.12 2.54
C MET A 118 9.36 -10.83 1.85
N ASP A 119 9.57 -12.02 1.33
CA ASP A 119 8.53 -12.77 0.62
C ASP A 119 7.35 -13.10 1.52
N LEU A 120 7.64 -13.55 2.74
CA LEU A 120 6.61 -13.81 3.75
C LEU A 120 5.90 -12.52 4.14
N SER A 121 6.64 -11.44 4.35
CA SER A 121 6.07 -10.13 4.71
C SER A 121 5.16 -9.58 3.62
N VAL A 122 5.53 -9.73 2.35
CA VAL A 122 4.68 -9.35 1.22
C VAL A 122 3.39 -10.18 1.20
N ALA A 123 3.50 -11.50 1.39
CA ALA A 123 2.35 -12.40 1.42
C ALA A 123 1.39 -12.05 2.56
N GLU A 124 1.91 -11.84 3.75
CA GLU A 124 1.13 -11.46 4.94
C GLU A 124 0.47 -10.09 4.77
N CYS A 125 1.17 -9.14 4.17
CA CYS A 125 0.66 -7.80 3.92
C CYS A 125 -0.51 -7.83 2.94
N LEU A 126 -0.41 -8.54 1.82
CA LEU A 126 -1.50 -8.69 0.86
C LEU A 126 -2.72 -9.37 1.49
N LYS A 127 -2.49 -10.37 2.33
CA LYS A 127 -3.56 -11.01 3.10
C LYS A 127 -4.26 -10.01 4.03
N ALA A 128 -3.49 -9.22 4.78
CA ALA A 128 -4.02 -8.21 5.68
C ALA A 128 -4.81 -7.12 4.94
N VAL A 129 -4.34 -6.68 3.77
CA VAL A 129 -5.07 -5.75 2.90
C VAL A 129 -6.41 -6.35 2.48
N THR A 130 -6.41 -7.59 2.04
CA THR A 130 -7.63 -8.30 1.60
C THR A 130 -8.64 -8.42 2.74
N GLU A 131 -8.18 -8.78 3.93
CA GLU A 131 -9.02 -8.88 5.13
C GLU A 131 -9.63 -7.53 5.50
N ARG A 132 -8.84 -6.46 5.49
CA ARG A 132 -9.32 -5.11 5.77
C ARG A 132 -10.39 -4.67 4.77
N LEU A 133 -10.18 -4.89 3.48
CA LEU A 133 -11.15 -4.53 2.44
C LEU A 133 -12.45 -5.34 2.55
N SER A 134 -12.36 -6.61 2.95
CA SER A 134 -13.53 -7.45 3.22
C SER A 134 -14.32 -6.94 4.43
N GLU A 135 -13.65 -6.49 5.47
CA GLU A 135 -14.28 -5.90 6.64
C GLU A 135 -14.98 -4.58 6.29
N GLU A 136 -14.34 -3.71 5.52
CA GLU A 136 -14.91 -2.44 5.07
C GLU A 136 -16.16 -2.65 4.19
N SER A 137 -16.15 -3.62 3.29
CA SER A 137 -17.30 -3.95 2.46
C SER A 137 -18.42 -4.68 3.22
N GLY A 138 -18.07 -5.38 4.31
CA GLY A 138 -19.02 -6.02 5.23
C GLY A 138 -19.60 -5.09 6.29
N ASP A 139 -18.97 -3.95 6.56
CA ASP A 139 -19.31 -3.05 7.66
C ASP A 139 -20.71 -2.45 7.56
N ASN A 140 -21.22 -2.24 6.37
CA ASN A 140 -22.62 -1.81 6.20
C ASN A 140 -23.65 -2.85 6.67
N PHE A 141 -23.24 -4.11 6.76
CA PHE A 141 -24.10 -5.21 7.20
C PHE A 141 -23.84 -5.60 8.66
N SER A 142 -22.60 -5.46 9.12
CA SER A 142 -22.21 -5.90 10.46
C SER A 142 -22.38 -4.85 11.55
N LEU A 143 -22.53 -3.58 11.21
CA LEU A 143 -22.83 -2.50 12.17
C LEU A 143 -24.12 -2.75 12.98
N LEU A 144 -25.09 -3.47 12.41
CA LEU A 144 -26.32 -3.86 13.09
C LEU A 144 -26.12 -4.97 14.14
N TYR A 145 -25.02 -5.70 14.06
CA TYR A 145 -24.72 -6.84 14.93
C TYR A 145 -23.54 -6.62 15.87
N LEU A 146 -22.93 -5.42 15.83
CA LEU A 146 -21.84 -5.09 16.76
C LEU A 146 -22.39 -4.81 18.16
N PRO A 147 -21.70 -5.30 19.22
CA PRO A 147 -22.01 -4.92 20.58
C PRO A 147 -22.02 -3.39 20.73
N GLU A 148 -22.89 -2.90 21.59
CA GLU A 148 -23.10 -1.45 21.77
C GLU A 148 -21.81 -0.66 22.03
N TRP A 149 -20.88 -1.24 22.77
CA TRP A 149 -19.59 -0.61 23.05
C TRP A 149 -18.70 -0.44 21.80
N ARG A 150 -18.85 -1.29 20.78
CA ARG A 150 -18.14 -1.14 19.52
C ARG A 150 -18.79 -0.11 18.60
N ARG A 151 -20.07 0.15 18.74
CA ARG A 151 -20.77 1.17 17.93
C ARG A 151 -20.38 2.59 18.32
N HIS A 152 -19.94 2.80 19.58
CA HIS A 152 -19.53 4.10 20.08
C HIS A 152 -18.03 4.37 19.96
N THR A 153 -17.24 3.42 19.51
CA THR A 153 -15.82 3.59 19.19
C THR A 153 -15.58 3.81 17.71
N SER A 154 -16.51 4.47 17.02
CA SER A 154 -16.23 4.96 15.69
C SER A 154 -15.17 6.05 15.82
N TYR A 155 -13.94 5.72 15.47
CA TYR A 155 -12.91 6.72 15.31
C TYR A 155 -13.38 7.72 14.25
N PRO A 156 -13.33 9.02 14.53
CA PRO A 156 -13.68 9.99 13.50
C PRO A 156 -12.79 9.73 12.29
N SER A 157 -13.41 9.61 11.13
CA SER A 157 -12.71 9.48 9.85
C SER A 157 -11.66 10.59 9.75
N GLY A 158 -10.41 10.23 9.60
CA GLY A 158 -9.30 11.17 9.47
C GLY A 158 -8.35 11.25 10.66
N ARG A 159 -8.57 10.48 11.71
CA ARG A 159 -7.59 10.34 12.79
C ARG A 159 -7.10 8.91 12.83
N HIS A 160 -5.96 8.69 12.23
CA HIS A 160 -5.28 7.42 12.32
C HIS A 160 -4.31 7.50 13.49
N PHE A 161 -4.62 6.75 14.55
CA PHE A 161 -3.66 6.47 15.57
C PHE A 161 -2.87 5.26 15.11
N VAL A 162 -1.70 5.51 14.56
CA VAL A 162 -0.72 4.48 14.28
C VAL A 162 0.18 4.40 15.50
N PHE A 163 0.01 3.37 16.25
CA PHE A 163 0.92 3.04 17.33
C PHE A 163 1.81 1.88 16.91
#